data_21039b9a29d132a992852ce8ec2856f1
#
_entry.id   21039b9a29d132a992852ce8ec2856f1
#
_cell.length_a   1.000
_cell.length_b   1.000
_cell.length_c   1.000
_cell.angle_alpha   90.00
_cell.angle_beta   90.00
_cell.angle_gamma   90.00
#
_symmetry.space_group_name_H-M   'P 1'
#
loop_
_entity.id
_entity.type
_entity.pdbx_description
1 polymer ?
#
loop_
_entity_poly.entity_id
_entity_poly.type
_entity_poly.pdbx_seq_one_letter_code
_entity_poly.pdbx_strand_id
1 'polypeptide(L)'
;MRTILLDIAPKDPKLLAGFSLEDRISELEKLVFTYRGVIVLQTLQKRDEPDYSTYVWKGKLDEVLNLAVELQADTLIIGNILKPRQIYAIIQEIEKRKMTLQIWDRVDLILKIFQLHAKTPEAKLQIQLASIKHMGPRIFGMGMEMDRQWGGIGTSGIGETNTEIMRRHLRELEKKTKERIDHYRRVRVQNRSARKRSNALTVGIVGYTNAGKSTLMNALTDKEVLAKDELFATLGTTVGKLKLSKEEYYDKEGNFLPQRDILIYDTIGFIRDLPPELIDAFSSTLEESLFCDILLEVVDASDSHWQHRIDVTNDILDRIGATQPRIYIFNQIDKISAKELKELKKITKEYSPIFVSAKTGEGIEYIKKHIL
;
A
#
# COMPACT_ATOMS: atom_id res chain seq x y z
N MET A 1 10.23 10.52 -15.58
CA MET A 1 9.29 11.44 -14.88
C MET A 1 10.12 12.31 -13.94
N ARG A 2 10.17 13.62 -14.20
CA ARG A 2 10.87 14.62 -13.36
C ARG A 2 9.85 15.23 -12.41
N THR A 3 10.05 15.01 -11.12
CA THR A 3 9.00 15.21 -10.11
C THR A 3 9.40 16.27 -9.10
N ILE A 4 8.46 17.16 -8.78
CA ILE A 4 8.52 18.01 -7.60
C ILE A 4 7.66 17.38 -6.50
N LEU A 5 8.24 17.21 -5.32
CA LEU A 5 7.49 16.82 -4.12
C LEU A 5 7.12 18.07 -3.32
N LEU A 6 5.83 18.19 -3.01
CA LEU A 6 5.29 19.27 -2.19
C LEU A 6 4.45 18.68 -1.05
N ASP A 7 4.75 19.08 0.18
CA ASP A 7 3.94 18.70 1.34
C ASP A 7 3.92 19.82 2.38
N ILE A 8 3.09 19.64 3.40
CA ILE A 8 3.09 20.48 4.59
C ILE A 8 3.90 19.82 5.70
N ALA A 9 4.61 20.64 6.46
CA ALA A 9 5.33 20.24 7.66
C ALA A 9 4.58 20.80 8.89
N PRO A 10 3.83 19.96 9.63
CA PRO A 10 3.16 20.39 10.85
C PRO A 10 4.17 20.94 11.86
N LYS A 11 3.80 22.00 12.56
CA LYS A 11 4.58 22.55 13.67
C LYS A 11 4.38 21.70 14.93
N ASP A 12 3.17 21.16 15.13
CA ASP A 12 2.86 20.24 16.21
C ASP A 12 3.20 18.81 15.80
N PRO A 13 4.20 18.16 16.43
CA PRO A 13 4.57 16.76 16.15
C PRO A 13 3.42 15.75 16.34
N LYS A 14 2.42 16.07 17.18
CA LYS A 14 1.26 15.19 17.41
C LYS A 14 0.44 14.96 16.14
N LEU A 15 0.47 15.90 15.20
CA LEU A 15 -0.23 15.78 13.91
C LEU A 15 0.45 14.78 12.95
N LEU A 16 1.63 14.29 13.29
CA LEU A 16 2.34 13.27 12.51
C LEU A 16 1.96 11.83 12.90
N ALA A 17 1.01 11.65 13.80
CA ALA A 17 0.49 10.34 14.21
C ALA A 17 1.60 9.34 14.58
N GLY A 18 2.64 9.80 15.31
CA GLY A 18 3.74 8.96 15.79
C GLY A 18 4.89 8.75 14.79
N PHE A 19 4.79 9.28 13.57
CA PHE A 19 5.89 9.27 12.61
C PHE A 19 6.71 10.57 12.70
N SER A 20 7.96 10.52 12.28
CA SER A 20 8.72 11.76 12.05
C SER A 20 8.36 12.36 10.68
N LEU A 21 8.66 13.66 10.51
CA LEU A 21 8.52 14.30 9.21
C LEU A 21 9.46 13.68 8.18
N GLU A 22 10.66 13.28 8.61
CA GLU A 22 11.65 12.61 7.79
C GLU A 22 11.13 11.25 7.28
N ASP A 23 10.44 10.47 8.12
CA ASP A 23 9.82 9.21 7.68
C ASP A 23 8.74 9.42 6.63
N ARG A 24 7.90 10.46 6.82
CA ARG A 24 6.87 10.81 5.83
C ARG A 24 7.47 11.12 4.48
N ILE A 25 8.53 11.91 4.48
CA ILE A 25 9.23 12.32 3.28
C ILE A 25 9.95 11.13 2.65
N SER A 26 10.73 10.37 3.43
CA SER A 26 11.46 9.19 2.97
C SER A 26 10.53 8.14 2.36
N GLU A 27 9.35 7.94 2.93
CA GLU A 27 8.35 7.03 2.35
C GLU A 27 7.83 7.55 1.02
N LEU A 28 7.56 8.86 0.90
CA LEU A 28 7.10 9.47 -0.34
C LEU A 28 8.18 9.41 -1.43
N GLU A 29 9.44 9.65 -1.07
CA GLU A 29 10.60 9.49 -1.98
C GLU A 29 10.71 8.06 -2.49
N LYS A 30 10.58 7.06 -1.62
CA LYS A 30 10.58 5.64 -2.00
C LYS A 30 9.42 5.31 -2.94
N LEU A 31 8.23 5.90 -2.75
CA LEU A 31 7.11 5.75 -3.69
C LEU A 31 7.45 6.31 -5.07
N VAL A 32 8.02 7.52 -5.14
CA VAL A 32 8.44 8.13 -6.40
C VAL A 32 9.51 7.29 -7.09
N PHE A 33 10.50 6.81 -6.33
CA PHE A 33 11.55 5.93 -6.85
C PHE A 33 10.97 4.61 -7.38
N THR A 34 10.04 4.00 -6.66
CA THR A 34 9.34 2.77 -7.10
C THR A 34 8.60 2.99 -8.42
N TYR A 35 8.02 4.17 -8.63
CA TYR A 35 7.41 4.56 -9.91
C TYR A 35 8.45 4.95 -10.97
N ARG A 36 9.76 4.84 -10.68
CA ARG A 36 10.89 5.24 -11.56
C ARG A 36 10.90 6.76 -11.86
N GLY A 37 10.43 7.55 -10.90
CA GLY A 37 10.53 9.01 -10.94
C GLY A 37 11.88 9.51 -10.44
N VAL A 38 12.26 10.70 -10.90
CA VAL A 38 13.43 11.43 -10.41
C VAL A 38 12.94 12.69 -9.70
N ILE A 39 13.26 12.86 -8.43
CA ILE A 39 12.91 14.04 -7.66
C ILE A 39 13.88 15.15 -8.01
N VAL A 40 13.37 16.21 -8.61
CA VAL A 40 14.16 17.39 -8.99
C VAL A 40 14.08 18.50 -7.96
N LEU A 41 13.04 18.52 -7.15
CA LEU A 41 12.84 19.43 -6.04
C LEU A 41 11.95 18.78 -4.99
N GLN A 42 12.32 19.00 -3.73
CA GLN A 42 11.48 18.70 -2.58
C GLN A 42 11.28 19.96 -1.78
N THR A 43 10.03 20.29 -1.48
CA THR A 43 9.70 21.51 -0.75
C THR A 43 8.56 21.30 0.22
N LEU A 44 8.66 21.95 1.36
CA LEU A 44 7.71 21.84 2.45
C LEU A 44 7.22 23.23 2.85
N GLN A 45 5.96 23.33 3.21
CA GLN A 45 5.42 24.51 3.85
C GLN A 45 5.12 24.22 5.33
N LYS A 46 5.70 24.99 6.26
CA LYS A 46 5.43 24.87 7.70
C LYS A 46 3.99 25.29 8.00
N ARG A 47 3.10 24.32 8.22
CA ARG A 47 1.68 24.49 8.54
C ARG A 47 1.15 23.26 9.26
N ASP A 48 0.21 23.48 10.18
CA ASP A 48 -0.48 22.39 10.88
C ASP A 48 -1.63 21.82 10.05
N GLU A 49 -2.31 22.64 9.25
CA GLU A 49 -3.42 22.24 8.41
C GLU A 49 -3.22 22.66 6.94
N PRO A 50 -3.69 21.84 5.99
CA PRO A 50 -3.70 22.19 4.57
C PRO A 50 -4.53 23.45 4.30
N ASP A 51 -4.12 24.24 3.30
CA ASP A 51 -4.95 25.33 2.80
C ASP A 51 -6.24 24.77 2.17
N TYR A 52 -7.36 25.45 2.42
CA TYR A 52 -8.67 25.01 1.97
C TYR A 52 -8.77 24.94 0.43
N SER A 53 -8.13 25.89 -0.27
CA SER A 53 -8.25 26.04 -1.72
C SER A 53 -7.13 25.34 -2.50
N THR A 54 -5.87 25.47 -2.06
CA THR A 54 -4.69 25.11 -2.85
C THR A 54 -3.74 24.15 -2.13
N TYR A 55 -4.14 23.59 -0.98
CA TYR A 55 -3.34 22.72 -0.11
C TYR A 55 -2.19 23.43 0.59
N VAL A 56 -1.39 24.21 -0.12
CA VAL A 56 -0.40 25.17 0.39
C VAL A 56 -0.87 26.60 0.13
N TRP A 57 -0.28 27.59 0.76
CA TRP A 57 -0.62 28.98 0.44
C TRP A 57 -0.34 29.32 -1.03
N LYS A 58 -1.16 30.20 -1.59
CA LYS A 58 -1.05 30.61 -3.00
C LYS A 58 0.36 31.06 -3.39
N GLY A 59 1.02 31.86 -2.57
CA GLY A 59 2.40 32.30 -2.82
C GLY A 59 3.39 31.13 -2.88
N LYS A 60 3.20 30.07 -2.05
CA LYS A 60 4.05 28.87 -2.11
C LYS A 60 3.74 28.03 -3.34
N LEU A 61 2.47 27.94 -3.75
CA LEU A 61 2.11 27.31 -5.01
C LEU A 61 2.73 28.06 -6.20
N ASP A 62 2.65 29.39 -6.22
CA ASP A 62 3.24 30.22 -7.27
C ASP A 62 4.75 30.02 -7.40
N GLU A 63 5.45 29.97 -6.26
CA GLU A 63 6.89 29.65 -6.19
C GLU A 63 7.18 28.28 -6.81
N VAL A 64 6.44 27.25 -6.39
CA VAL A 64 6.62 25.88 -6.87
C VAL A 64 6.34 25.76 -8.36
N LEU A 65 5.31 26.43 -8.87
CA LEU A 65 4.98 26.40 -10.30
C LEU A 65 6.05 27.11 -11.15
N ASN A 66 6.67 28.20 -10.65
CA ASN A 66 7.78 28.85 -11.32
C ASN A 66 9.02 27.92 -11.37
N LEU A 67 9.37 27.30 -10.24
CA LEU A 67 10.46 26.33 -10.17
C LEU A 67 10.19 25.09 -11.03
N ALA A 68 8.93 24.69 -11.24
CA ALA A 68 8.58 23.60 -12.13
C ALA A 68 8.97 23.87 -13.59
N VAL A 69 8.84 25.12 -14.03
CA VAL A 69 9.30 25.54 -15.37
C VAL A 69 10.81 25.52 -15.45
N GLU A 70 11.51 26.13 -14.50
CA GLU A 70 12.97 26.20 -14.47
C GLU A 70 13.62 24.83 -14.44
N LEU A 71 13.08 23.92 -13.61
CA LEU A 71 13.58 22.57 -13.43
C LEU A 71 13.05 21.57 -14.47
N GLN A 72 12.23 22.02 -15.41
CA GLN A 72 11.57 21.17 -16.42
C GLN A 72 10.88 19.95 -15.76
N ALA A 73 10.14 20.20 -14.70
CA ALA A 73 9.35 19.17 -14.04
C ALA A 73 8.10 18.85 -14.86
N ASP A 74 7.79 17.58 -14.96
CA ASP A 74 6.59 17.10 -15.67
C ASP A 74 5.46 16.72 -14.69
N THR A 75 5.77 16.53 -13.41
CA THR A 75 4.81 16.10 -12.40
C THR A 75 5.03 16.80 -11.06
N LEU A 76 3.95 17.32 -10.49
CA LEU A 76 3.87 17.81 -9.12
C LEU A 76 3.16 16.76 -8.27
N ILE A 77 3.82 16.23 -7.25
CA ILE A 77 3.26 15.26 -6.31
C ILE A 77 3.04 15.92 -4.96
N ILE A 78 1.81 15.81 -4.48
CA ILE A 78 1.41 16.25 -3.13
C ILE A 78 1.46 15.04 -2.18
N GLY A 79 2.16 15.19 -1.05
CA GLY A 79 2.39 14.11 -0.08
C GLY A 79 1.17 13.65 0.71
N ASN A 80 0.00 14.25 0.46
CA ASN A 80 -1.25 13.95 1.13
C ASN A 80 -2.39 13.74 0.11
N ILE A 81 -3.57 13.37 0.59
CA ILE A 81 -4.78 13.24 -0.23
C ILE A 81 -5.36 14.64 -0.48
N LEU A 82 -5.61 14.97 -1.74
CA LEU A 82 -6.19 16.25 -2.13
C LEU A 82 -7.72 16.20 -2.17
N LYS A 83 -8.35 17.25 -1.64
CA LYS A 83 -9.78 17.47 -1.82
C LYS A 83 -10.07 17.90 -3.27
N PRO A 84 -11.26 17.59 -3.82
CA PRO A 84 -11.63 17.97 -5.19
C PRO A 84 -11.40 19.44 -5.52
N ARG A 85 -11.75 20.33 -4.59
CA ARG A 85 -11.54 21.77 -4.73
C ARG A 85 -10.07 22.16 -4.84
N GLN A 86 -9.20 21.52 -4.06
CA GLN A 86 -7.76 21.79 -4.09
C GLN A 86 -7.15 21.41 -5.43
N ILE A 87 -7.52 20.23 -5.95
CA ILE A 87 -7.07 19.77 -7.26
C ILE A 87 -7.52 20.75 -8.35
N TYR A 88 -8.80 21.12 -8.33
CA TYR A 88 -9.35 22.07 -9.30
C TYR A 88 -8.60 23.40 -9.28
N ALA A 89 -8.41 24.00 -8.11
CA ALA A 89 -7.71 25.27 -7.98
C ALA A 89 -6.25 25.21 -8.47
N ILE A 90 -5.55 24.12 -8.20
CA ILE A 90 -4.17 23.93 -8.66
C ILE A 90 -4.14 23.73 -10.18
N ILE A 91 -5.06 22.94 -10.77
CA ILE A 91 -5.18 22.76 -12.20
C ILE A 91 -5.44 24.11 -12.89
N GLN A 92 -6.35 24.93 -12.36
CA GLN A 92 -6.63 26.26 -12.89
C GLN A 92 -5.38 27.18 -12.92
N GLU A 93 -4.53 27.12 -11.87
CA GLU A 93 -3.29 27.89 -11.85
C GLU A 93 -2.25 27.35 -12.87
N ILE A 94 -2.21 26.03 -13.09
CA ILE A 94 -1.37 25.40 -14.12
C ILE A 94 -1.84 25.80 -15.52
N GLU A 95 -3.15 25.73 -15.79
CA GLU A 95 -3.74 26.08 -17.09
C GLU A 95 -3.56 27.56 -17.43
N LYS A 96 -3.79 28.47 -16.47
CA LYS A 96 -3.55 29.91 -16.65
C LYS A 96 -2.12 30.21 -17.10
N ARG A 97 -1.16 29.41 -16.65
CA ARG A 97 0.26 29.54 -17.03
C ARG A 97 0.61 28.76 -18.29
N LYS A 98 -0.37 28.06 -18.92
CA LYS A 98 -0.19 27.21 -20.10
C LYS A 98 0.89 26.14 -19.91
N MET A 99 0.98 25.58 -18.69
CA MET A 99 1.95 24.55 -18.35
C MET A 99 1.37 23.16 -18.66
N THR A 100 2.27 22.21 -18.96
CA THR A 100 1.91 20.78 -19.17
C THR A 100 2.18 19.93 -17.93
N LEU A 101 2.23 20.55 -16.75
CA LEU A 101 2.53 19.91 -15.48
C LEU A 101 1.35 19.04 -15.02
N GLN A 102 1.60 17.77 -14.74
CA GLN A 102 0.61 16.88 -14.13
C GLN A 102 0.59 17.07 -12.60
N ILE A 103 -0.58 16.97 -12.00
CA ILE A 103 -0.72 16.96 -10.56
C ILE A 103 -1.21 15.59 -10.09
N TRP A 104 -0.48 15.00 -9.15
CA TRP A 104 -0.84 13.76 -8.47
C TRP A 104 -0.84 13.97 -6.97
N ASP A 105 -1.78 13.35 -6.30
CA ASP A 105 -1.68 13.19 -4.85
C ASP A 105 -1.05 11.84 -4.49
N ARG A 106 -0.94 11.58 -3.19
CA ARG A 106 -0.38 10.33 -2.67
C ARG A 106 -1.11 9.08 -3.20
N VAL A 107 -2.44 9.16 -3.33
CA VAL A 107 -3.26 8.03 -3.79
C VAL A 107 -3.06 7.78 -5.28
N ASP A 108 -2.97 8.85 -6.08
CA ASP A 108 -2.67 8.73 -7.50
C ASP A 108 -1.33 8.03 -7.71
N LEU A 109 -0.30 8.41 -6.95
CA LEU A 109 1.02 7.78 -7.03
C LEU A 109 0.97 6.30 -6.66
N ILE A 110 0.28 5.92 -5.57
CA ILE A 110 0.11 4.53 -5.16
C ILE A 110 -0.62 3.73 -6.24
N LEU A 111 -1.72 4.27 -6.78
CA LEU A 111 -2.47 3.63 -7.87
C LEU A 111 -1.62 3.40 -9.12
N LYS A 112 -0.78 4.38 -9.48
CA LYS A 112 0.16 4.27 -10.60
C LYS A 112 1.21 3.17 -10.36
N ILE A 113 1.75 3.07 -9.15
CA ILE A 113 2.68 2.00 -8.77
C ILE A 113 1.97 0.64 -8.89
N PHE A 114 0.74 0.54 -8.38
CA PHE A 114 -0.04 -0.68 -8.50
C PHE A 114 -0.32 -1.08 -9.95
N GLN A 115 -0.60 -0.11 -10.83
CA GLN A 115 -0.76 -0.37 -12.27
C GLN A 115 0.50 -0.96 -12.90
N LEU A 116 1.70 -0.53 -12.48
CA LEU A 116 2.97 -1.09 -12.96
C LEU A 116 3.19 -2.54 -12.52
N HIS A 117 2.75 -2.88 -11.30
CA HIS A 117 2.99 -4.20 -10.70
C HIS A 117 1.86 -5.19 -10.93
N ALA A 118 0.70 -4.76 -11.41
CA ALA A 118 -0.47 -5.61 -11.64
C ALA A 118 -0.25 -6.57 -12.83
N LYS A 119 0.05 -7.83 -12.52
CA LYS A 119 0.23 -8.89 -13.53
C LYS A 119 -1.05 -9.66 -13.84
N THR A 120 -1.97 -9.79 -12.87
CA THR A 120 -3.20 -10.57 -13.01
C THR A 120 -4.36 -9.72 -13.51
N PRO A 121 -5.30 -10.30 -14.30
CA PRO A 121 -6.51 -9.59 -14.73
C PRO A 121 -7.34 -9.07 -13.55
N GLU A 122 -7.40 -9.84 -12.46
CA GLU A 122 -8.12 -9.47 -11.25
C GLU A 122 -7.50 -8.24 -10.58
N ALA A 123 -6.17 -8.22 -10.36
CA ALA A 123 -5.48 -7.06 -9.80
C ALA A 123 -5.71 -5.79 -10.64
N LYS A 124 -5.69 -5.92 -11.98
CA LYS A 124 -6.00 -4.79 -12.87
C LYS A 124 -7.42 -4.25 -12.68
N LEU A 125 -8.41 -5.14 -12.51
CA LEU A 125 -9.80 -4.74 -12.25
C LEU A 125 -9.95 -4.07 -10.88
N GLN A 126 -9.26 -4.55 -9.87
CA GLN A 126 -9.26 -3.96 -8.53
C GLN A 126 -8.68 -2.55 -8.55
N ILE A 127 -7.55 -2.35 -9.23
CA ILE A 127 -6.95 -1.03 -9.39
C ILE A 127 -7.88 -0.12 -10.20
N GLN A 128 -8.52 -0.63 -11.24
CA GLN A 128 -9.51 0.13 -12.00
C GLN A 128 -10.67 0.57 -11.11
N LEU A 129 -11.20 -0.32 -10.26
CA LEU A 129 -12.27 0.01 -9.31
C LEU A 129 -11.82 1.08 -8.31
N ALA A 130 -10.60 0.94 -7.76
CA ALA A 130 -10.02 1.93 -6.85
C ALA A 130 -9.84 3.30 -7.53
N SER A 131 -9.34 3.31 -8.77
CA SER A 131 -9.18 4.54 -9.56
C SER A 131 -10.52 5.23 -9.82
N ILE A 132 -11.59 4.47 -10.16
CA ILE A 132 -12.93 5.01 -10.36
C ILE A 132 -13.45 5.65 -9.07
N LYS A 133 -13.33 4.97 -7.94
CA LYS A 133 -13.76 5.48 -6.63
C LYS A 133 -12.98 6.73 -6.21
N HIS A 134 -11.69 6.78 -6.49
CA HIS A 134 -10.84 7.92 -6.15
C HIS A 134 -11.08 9.13 -7.07
N MET A 135 -11.21 8.90 -8.38
CA MET A 135 -11.42 9.97 -9.36
C MET A 135 -12.86 10.48 -9.40
N GLY A 136 -13.84 9.62 -9.09
CA GLY A 136 -15.25 9.98 -9.18
C GLY A 136 -15.60 11.25 -8.41
N PRO A 137 -15.34 11.35 -7.10
CA PRO A 137 -15.61 12.54 -6.30
C PRO A 137 -14.88 13.79 -6.83
N ARG A 138 -13.68 13.64 -7.39
CA ARG A 138 -12.89 14.74 -7.96
C ARG A 138 -13.53 15.31 -9.21
N ILE A 139 -13.92 14.48 -10.17
CA ILE A 139 -14.60 14.89 -11.38
C ILE A 139 -15.91 15.62 -11.05
N PHE A 140 -16.68 15.10 -10.06
CA PHE A 140 -17.94 15.73 -9.66
C PHE A 140 -17.73 17.06 -8.93
N GLY A 141 -16.72 17.13 -8.05
CA GLY A 141 -16.36 18.36 -7.36
C GLY A 141 -15.88 19.45 -8.33
N MET A 142 -15.09 19.07 -9.33
CA MET A 142 -14.65 19.97 -10.40
C MET A 142 -15.84 20.46 -11.25
N GLY A 143 -16.77 19.58 -11.62
CA GLY A 143 -17.98 19.97 -12.35
C GLY A 143 -18.84 20.96 -11.58
N MET A 144 -19.06 20.73 -10.28
CA MET A 144 -19.82 21.67 -9.43
C MET A 144 -19.14 23.05 -9.27
N GLU A 145 -17.82 23.09 -9.21
CA GLU A 145 -17.08 24.37 -9.16
C GLU A 145 -17.13 25.09 -10.51
N MET A 146 -17.06 24.35 -11.64
CA MET A 146 -17.26 24.92 -12.98
C MET A 146 -18.67 25.48 -13.14
N ASP A 147 -19.70 24.72 -12.76
CA ASP A 147 -21.09 25.16 -12.82
C ASP A 147 -21.34 26.43 -11.96
N ARG A 148 -20.71 26.56 -10.81
CA ARG A 148 -20.78 27.79 -9.98
C ARG A 148 -20.11 29.00 -10.63
N GLN A 149 -19.01 28.81 -11.34
CA GLN A 149 -18.33 29.92 -12.05
C GLN A 149 -19.07 30.36 -13.30
N TRP A 150 -19.76 29.45 -13.99
CA TRP A 150 -20.49 29.71 -15.23
C TRP A 150 -21.99 29.85 -15.02
N GLY A 151 -22.51 29.51 -13.85
CA GLY A 151 -23.93 29.49 -13.46
C GLY A 151 -24.50 30.83 -13.04
N GLY A 152 -24.14 31.89 -13.74
CA GLY A 152 -24.87 33.16 -13.75
C GLY A 152 -25.68 33.26 -15.02
N ILE A 153 -27.02 33.05 -14.92
CA ILE A 153 -28.06 33.32 -15.94
C ILE A 153 -28.31 32.13 -16.91
N GLY A 154 -29.33 31.31 -16.58
CA GLY A 154 -30.35 30.86 -17.53
C GLY A 154 -29.94 29.87 -18.60
N THR A 155 -29.65 28.62 -18.24
CA THR A 155 -29.88 27.50 -19.16
C THR A 155 -30.62 26.36 -18.48
N SER A 156 -31.89 26.60 -18.21
CA SER A 156 -32.91 25.54 -18.04
C SER A 156 -33.27 25.00 -19.43
N GLY A 157 -32.38 24.21 -20.03
CA GLY A 157 -32.56 23.62 -21.37
C GLY A 157 -32.08 22.17 -21.36
N ILE A 158 -33.00 21.23 -21.10
CA ILE A 158 -33.15 19.86 -21.64
C ILE A 158 -31.86 19.28 -22.34
N GLY A 159 -30.77 19.15 -21.59
CA GLY A 159 -29.57 18.42 -21.98
C GLY A 159 -28.81 18.00 -20.74
N GLU A 160 -28.54 16.70 -20.58
CA GLU A 160 -27.62 16.25 -19.52
C GLU A 160 -26.31 17.05 -19.61
N THR A 161 -25.85 17.56 -18.49
CA THR A 161 -24.56 18.22 -18.43
C THR A 161 -23.45 17.19 -18.69
N ASN A 162 -22.31 17.61 -19.24
CA ASN A 162 -21.14 16.73 -19.43
C ASN A 162 -20.76 16.00 -18.14
N THR A 163 -20.98 16.63 -16.98
CA THR A 163 -20.76 16.07 -15.64
C THR A 163 -21.72 14.91 -15.34
N GLU A 164 -22.99 15.02 -15.73
CA GLU A 164 -23.98 13.95 -15.52
C GLU A 164 -23.71 12.74 -16.43
N ILE A 165 -23.36 12.99 -17.69
CA ILE A 165 -22.95 11.94 -18.64
C ILE A 165 -21.73 11.19 -18.10
N MET A 166 -20.72 11.91 -17.62
CA MET A 166 -19.51 11.30 -17.04
C MET A 166 -19.86 10.51 -15.77
N ARG A 167 -20.73 11.04 -14.90
CA ARG A 167 -21.22 10.35 -13.70
C ARG A 167 -21.90 9.03 -14.05
N ARG A 168 -22.77 9.03 -15.06
CA ARG A 168 -23.44 7.81 -15.52
C ARG A 168 -22.43 6.80 -16.05
N HIS A 169 -21.50 7.26 -16.91
CA HIS A 169 -20.46 6.41 -17.45
C HIS A 169 -19.59 5.77 -16.36
N LEU A 170 -19.14 6.54 -15.37
CA LEU A 170 -18.34 6.02 -14.26
C LEU A 170 -19.13 5.01 -13.39
N ARG A 171 -20.42 5.23 -13.15
CA ARG A 171 -21.27 4.26 -12.43
C ARG A 171 -21.42 2.94 -13.20
N GLU A 172 -21.62 3.01 -14.51
CA GLU A 172 -21.69 1.81 -15.35
C GLU A 172 -20.37 1.05 -15.36
N LEU A 173 -19.25 1.77 -15.48
CA LEU A 173 -17.91 1.18 -15.46
C LEU A 173 -17.63 0.54 -14.10
N GLU A 174 -18.00 1.21 -12.99
CA GLU A 174 -17.89 0.68 -11.64
C GLU A 174 -18.68 -0.62 -11.49
N LYS A 175 -19.95 -0.63 -11.93
CA LYS A 175 -20.83 -1.81 -11.89
C LYS A 175 -20.22 -2.98 -12.65
N LYS A 176 -19.84 -2.77 -13.91
CA LYS A 176 -19.22 -3.81 -14.77
C LYS A 176 -17.92 -4.34 -14.16
N THR A 177 -17.12 -3.45 -13.57
CA THR A 177 -15.86 -3.84 -12.93
C THR A 177 -16.12 -4.70 -11.68
N LYS A 178 -17.09 -4.33 -10.83
CA LYS A 178 -17.50 -5.13 -9.67
C LYS A 178 -18.02 -6.51 -10.06
N GLU A 179 -18.89 -6.61 -11.06
CA GLU A 179 -19.41 -7.89 -11.54
C GLU A 179 -18.29 -8.84 -11.98
N ARG A 180 -17.25 -8.32 -12.65
CA ARG A 180 -16.08 -9.11 -13.07
C ARG A 180 -15.22 -9.52 -11.86
N ILE A 181 -15.03 -8.68 -10.87
CA ILE A 181 -14.31 -9.00 -9.62
C ILE A 181 -15.07 -10.09 -8.85
N ASP A 182 -16.40 -10.02 -8.77
CA ASP A 182 -17.25 -11.02 -8.11
C ASP A 182 -17.15 -12.40 -8.79
N HIS A 183 -16.95 -12.43 -10.10
CA HIS A 183 -16.67 -13.68 -10.80
C HIS A 183 -15.38 -14.34 -10.30
N TYR A 184 -14.28 -13.58 -10.21
CA TYR A 184 -13.00 -14.09 -9.66
C TYR A 184 -13.14 -14.52 -8.20
N ARG A 185 -13.91 -13.77 -7.39
CA ARG A 185 -14.20 -14.13 -6.00
C ARG A 185 -14.87 -15.49 -5.88
N ARG A 186 -15.87 -15.80 -6.72
CA ARG A 186 -16.54 -17.13 -6.74
C ARG A 186 -15.55 -18.25 -7.07
N VAL A 187 -14.69 -18.07 -8.05
CA VAL A 187 -13.66 -19.04 -8.42
C VAL A 187 -12.70 -19.29 -7.23
N ARG A 188 -12.28 -18.26 -6.52
CA ARG A 188 -11.43 -18.42 -5.33
C ARG A 188 -12.11 -19.20 -4.22
N VAL A 189 -13.39 -18.94 -3.95
CA VAL A 189 -14.16 -19.68 -2.94
C VAL A 189 -14.20 -21.19 -3.28
N GLN A 190 -14.40 -21.55 -4.55
CA GLN A 190 -14.36 -22.94 -5.01
C GLN A 190 -12.97 -23.56 -4.81
N ASN A 191 -11.90 -22.88 -5.21
CA ASN A 191 -10.53 -23.36 -5.04
C ASN A 191 -10.17 -23.54 -3.56
N ARG A 192 -10.66 -22.64 -2.68
CA ARG A 192 -10.47 -22.73 -1.23
C ARG A 192 -11.16 -23.96 -0.63
N SER A 193 -12.39 -24.24 -1.05
CA SER A 193 -13.12 -25.43 -0.60
C SER A 193 -12.40 -26.73 -1.01
N ALA A 194 -11.73 -26.75 -2.15
CA ALA A 194 -10.88 -27.87 -2.56
C ALA A 194 -9.64 -28.01 -1.66
N ARG A 195 -8.98 -26.91 -1.30
CA ARG A 195 -7.80 -26.91 -0.40
C ARG A 195 -8.15 -27.35 1.03
N LYS A 196 -9.28 -26.90 1.58
CA LYS A 196 -9.74 -27.38 2.90
C LYS A 196 -9.92 -28.90 2.95
N ARG A 197 -10.32 -29.51 1.85
CA ARG A 197 -10.45 -30.98 1.75
C ARG A 197 -9.11 -31.71 1.71
N SER A 198 -8.02 -31.05 1.27
CA SER A 198 -6.67 -31.64 1.27
C SER A 198 -5.96 -31.56 2.63
N ASN A 199 -6.60 -31.04 3.67
CA ASN A 199 -6.04 -30.88 5.02
C ASN A 199 -4.70 -30.08 5.06
N ALA A 200 -4.45 -29.21 4.07
CA ALA A 200 -3.26 -28.37 4.06
C ALA A 200 -3.35 -27.28 5.13
N LEU A 201 -2.25 -27.02 5.82
CA LEU A 201 -2.10 -25.84 6.68
C LEU A 201 -1.75 -24.63 5.82
N THR A 202 -2.39 -23.52 6.10
CA THR A 202 -2.19 -22.29 5.33
C THR A 202 -1.61 -21.19 6.22
N VAL A 203 -0.52 -20.54 5.76
CA VAL A 203 0.21 -19.52 6.48
C VAL A 203 0.29 -18.27 5.62
N GLY A 204 -0.23 -17.14 6.10
CA GLY A 204 -0.17 -15.85 5.43
C GLY A 204 1.00 -15.01 5.92
N ILE A 205 1.77 -14.41 5.01
CA ILE A 205 2.80 -13.43 5.36
C ILE A 205 2.20 -12.04 5.18
N VAL A 206 2.13 -11.27 6.26
CA VAL A 206 1.60 -9.90 6.28
C VAL A 206 2.64 -8.96 6.89
N GLY A 207 2.42 -7.66 6.78
CA GLY A 207 3.28 -6.65 7.39
C GLY A 207 3.51 -5.45 6.50
N TYR A 208 4.21 -4.46 7.03
CA TYR A 208 4.45 -3.21 6.33
C TYR A 208 5.27 -3.40 5.04
N THR A 209 5.17 -2.45 4.09
CA THR A 209 6.00 -2.48 2.88
C THR A 209 7.48 -2.45 3.25
N ASN A 210 8.30 -3.16 2.47
CA ASN A 210 9.75 -3.26 2.66
C ASN A 210 10.23 -3.96 3.97
N ALA A 211 9.36 -4.62 4.73
CA ALA A 211 9.76 -5.42 5.88
C ALA A 211 10.47 -6.75 5.51
N GLY A 212 10.58 -7.05 4.21
CA GLY A 212 11.24 -8.25 3.71
C GLY A 212 10.33 -9.48 3.57
N LYS A 213 9.02 -9.30 3.39
CA LYS A 213 8.04 -10.39 3.24
C LYS A 213 8.38 -11.35 2.10
N SER A 214 8.63 -10.83 0.89
CA SER A 214 8.96 -11.66 -0.28
C SER A 214 10.32 -12.34 -0.14
N THR A 215 11.27 -11.72 0.57
CA THR A 215 12.55 -12.36 0.91
C THR A 215 12.32 -13.51 1.89
N LEU A 216 11.45 -13.32 2.89
CA LEU A 216 11.07 -14.37 3.84
C LEU A 216 10.36 -15.52 3.13
N MET A 217 9.44 -15.21 2.21
CA MET A 217 8.79 -16.21 1.37
C MET A 217 9.80 -17.08 0.61
N ASN A 218 10.83 -16.46 0.01
CA ASN A 218 11.89 -17.17 -0.71
C ASN A 218 12.73 -18.05 0.23
N ALA A 219 12.98 -17.58 1.46
CA ALA A 219 13.72 -18.35 2.46
C ALA A 219 12.94 -19.57 2.99
N LEU A 220 11.61 -19.47 3.02
CA LEU A 220 10.73 -20.52 3.53
C LEU A 220 10.27 -21.52 2.45
N THR A 221 10.33 -21.17 1.18
CA THR A 221 9.78 -21.98 0.07
C THR A 221 10.82 -22.21 -1.03
N ASP A 222 10.52 -23.13 -1.96
CA ASP A 222 11.33 -23.32 -3.17
C ASP A 222 10.95 -22.36 -4.32
N LYS A 223 10.06 -21.41 -4.07
CA LYS A 223 9.66 -20.42 -5.07
C LYS A 223 10.57 -19.20 -5.03
N GLU A 224 11.10 -18.84 -6.18
CA GLU A 224 11.77 -17.56 -6.37
C GLU A 224 10.73 -16.46 -6.65
N VAL A 225 10.34 -15.75 -5.60
CA VAL A 225 9.56 -14.52 -5.73
C VAL A 225 10.54 -13.36 -5.93
N LEU A 226 10.21 -12.46 -6.84
CA LEU A 226 11.05 -11.30 -7.11
C LEU A 226 11.08 -10.38 -5.85
N ALA A 227 12.09 -10.56 -5.03
CA ALA A 227 12.35 -9.69 -3.89
C ALA A 227 13.15 -8.47 -4.38
N LYS A 228 12.51 -7.30 -4.41
CA LYS A 228 13.13 -6.02 -4.73
C LYS A 228 13.01 -5.07 -3.56
N ASP A 229 13.97 -4.17 -3.43
CA ASP A 229 13.89 -3.04 -2.50
C ASP A 229 12.99 -1.93 -3.09
N GLU A 230 11.76 -2.32 -3.45
CA GLU A 230 10.73 -1.46 -4.02
C GLU A 230 9.46 -1.63 -3.18
N LEU A 231 8.73 -0.52 -2.95
CA LEU A 231 7.43 -0.60 -2.26
C LEU A 231 6.44 -1.34 -3.17
N PHE A 232 5.62 -2.20 -2.57
CA PHE A 232 4.61 -2.99 -3.31
C PHE A 232 5.18 -3.88 -4.42
N ALA A 233 6.38 -4.44 -4.22
CA ALA A 233 6.99 -5.38 -5.16
C ALA A 233 6.07 -6.59 -5.47
N THR A 234 5.27 -7.01 -4.50
CA THR A 234 4.24 -8.04 -4.64
C THR A 234 2.87 -7.40 -4.58
N LEU A 235 2.10 -7.46 -5.67
CA LEU A 235 0.72 -6.96 -5.74
C LEU A 235 -0.32 -8.09 -5.80
N GLY A 236 0.08 -9.27 -6.27
CA GLY A 236 -0.77 -10.46 -6.32
C GLY A 236 -0.31 -11.48 -5.30
N THR A 237 -1.22 -12.31 -4.80
CA THR A 237 -0.88 -13.37 -3.88
C THR A 237 -0.01 -14.42 -4.58
N THR A 238 1.16 -14.69 -4.01
CA THR A 238 2.02 -15.78 -4.43
C THR A 238 1.93 -16.89 -3.41
N VAL A 239 1.78 -18.14 -3.87
CA VAL A 239 1.66 -19.32 -3.01
C VAL A 239 2.87 -20.22 -3.23
N GLY A 240 3.55 -20.60 -2.14
CA GLY A 240 4.62 -21.59 -2.14
C GLY A 240 4.38 -22.68 -1.12
N LYS A 241 4.98 -23.83 -1.31
CA LYS A 241 4.99 -24.91 -0.31
C LYS A 241 6.19 -24.72 0.60
N LEU A 242 6.00 -24.89 1.91
CA LEU A 242 7.07 -24.82 2.90
C LEU A 242 8.15 -25.86 2.56
N LYS A 243 9.39 -25.42 2.55
CA LYS A 243 10.55 -26.29 2.35
C LYS A 243 10.96 -26.91 3.67
N LEU A 244 10.79 -28.22 3.77
CA LEU A 244 11.23 -29.01 4.92
C LEU A 244 12.48 -29.82 4.56
N SER A 245 13.44 -29.90 5.47
CA SER A 245 14.56 -30.85 5.39
C SER A 245 14.07 -32.25 5.73
N LYS A 246 14.86 -33.29 5.38
CA LYS A 246 14.49 -34.68 5.70
C LYS A 246 14.30 -34.90 7.20
N GLU A 247 15.07 -34.18 8.04
CA GLU A 247 15.04 -34.28 9.48
C GLU A 247 13.78 -33.63 10.09
N GLU A 248 13.21 -32.62 9.43
CA GLU A 248 11.98 -31.94 9.85
C GLU A 248 10.71 -32.77 9.61
N TYR A 249 10.83 -33.94 8.94
CA TYR A 249 9.73 -34.91 8.78
C TYR A 249 9.60 -35.89 9.95
N TYR A 250 10.49 -35.84 10.94
CA TYR A 250 10.48 -36.72 12.08
C TYR A 250 10.37 -35.93 13.39
N ASP A 251 9.64 -36.48 14.35
CA ASP A 251 9.61 -35.94 15.71
C ASP A 251 10.95 -36.22 16.47
N LYS A 252 11.05 -35.71 17.69
CA LYS A 252 12.25 -35.95 18.57
C LYS A 252 12.45 -37.43 18.92
N GLU A 253 11.43 -38.24 18.74
CA GLU A 253 11.40 -39.68 19.04
C GLU A 253 11.67 -40.51 17.78
N GLY A 254 11.86 -39.86 16.63
CA GLY A 254 12.15 -40.52 15.34
C GLY A 254 10.90 -41.04 14.61
N ASN A 255 9.69 -40.67 15.03
CA ASN A 255 8.46 -41.05 14.37
C ASN A 255 8.20 -40.12 13.17
N PHE A 256 7.71 -40.66 12.09
CA PHE A 256 7.37 -39.89 10.90
C PHE A 256 6.14 -39.00 11.20
N LEU A 257 6.32 -37.68 11.09
CA LEU A 257 5.21 -36.73 11.23
C LEU A 257 4.26 -36.87 10.04
N PRO A 258 2.94 -36.89 10.27
CA PRO A 258 1.98 -36.98 9.18
C PRO A 258 2.19 -35.82 8.21
N GLN A 259 2.44 -36.14 6.94
CA GLN A 259 2.67 -35.15 5.88
C GLN A 259 1.43 -34.29 5.67
N ARG A 260 1.45 -33.12 6.28
CA ARG A 260 0.50 -32.05 6.00
C ARG A 260 1.19 -31.03 5.10
N ASP A 261 0.62 -30.79 3.94
CA ASP A 261 1.12 -29.71 3.09
C ASP A 261 0.96 -28.37 3.81
N ILE A 262 2.05 -27.62 3.88
CA ILE A 262 2.03 -26.25 4.46
C ILE A 262 2.22 -25.27 3.30
N LEU A 263 1.18 -24.46 3.06
CA LEU A 263 1.15 -23.49 1.99
C LEU A 263 1.37 -22.10 2.54
N ILE A 264 2.37 -21.41 2.04
CA ILE A 264 2.73 -20.04 2.44
C ILE A 264 2.23 -19.07 1.37
N TYR A 265 1.56 -18.03 1.81
CA TYR A 265 0.98 -16.97 0.99
C TYR A 265 1.72 -15.65 1.24
N ASP A 266 2.42 -15.12 0.21
CA ASP A 266 2.92 -13.74 0.25
C ASP A 266 1.80 -12.79 -0.16
N THR A 267 1.64 -11.71 0.60
CA THR A 267 0.58 -10.73 0.40
C THR A 267 1.14 -9.34 0.11
N ILE A 268 0.27 -8.45 -0.33
CA ILE A 268 0.61 -7.04 -0.53
C ILE A 268 1.11 -6.42 0.79
N GLY A 269 2.18 -5.62 0.70
CA GLY A 269 2.64 -4.86 1.87
C GLY A 269 1.70 -3.72 2.23
N PHE A 270 1.52 -3.51 3.53
CA PHE A 270 0.76 -2.37 4.03
C PHE A 270 1.59 -1.09 4.03
N ILE A 271 0.92 0.03 3.93
CA ILE A 271 1.51 1.37 4.01
C ILE A 271 0.56 2.25 4.81
N ARG A 272 1.09 3.26 5.48
CA ARG A 272 0.25 4.22 6.21
C ARG A 272 -0.67 5.00 5.27
N ASP A 273 -1.70 5.58 5.84
CA ASP A 273 -2.66 6.45 5.15
C ASP A 273 -3.23 5.80 3.87
N LEU A 274 -3.37 4.44 3.88
CA LEU A 274 -4.01 3.74 2.79
C LEU A 274 -5.52 4.05 2.81
N PRO A 275 -6.07 4.71 1.77
CA PRO A 275 -7.48 5.05 1.77
C PRO A 275 -8.37 3.82 1.89
N PRO A 276 -9.51 3.92 2.59
CA PRO A 276 -10.47 2.83 2.70
C PRO A 276 -10.88 2.24 1.34
N GLU A 277 -11.02 3.09 0.33
CA GLU A 277 -11.39 2.69 -1.03
C GLU A 277 -10.33 1.77 -1.68
N LEU A 278 -9.05 1.97 -1.33
CA LEU A 278 -7.96 1.09 -1.77
C LEU A 278 -7.97 -0.22 -0.97
N ILE A 279 -8.20 -0.18 0.34
CA ILE A 279 -8.34 -1.37 1.18
C ILE A 279 -9.49 -2.24 0.65
N ASP A 280 -10.65 -1.64 0.37
CA ASP A 280 -11.80 -2.33 -0.21
C ASP A 280 -11.50 -2.93 -1.60
N ALA A 281 -10.79 -2.18 -2.45
CA ALA A 281 -10.43 -2.66 -3.78
C ALA A 281 -9.48 -3.85 -3.73
N PHE A 282 -8.56 -3.86 -2.75
CA PHE A 282 -7.62 -4.97 -2.52
C PHE A 282 -8.10 -6.01 -1.52
N SER A 283 -9.31 -5.85 -0.96
CA SER A 283 -9.89 -6.81 -0.02
C SER A 283 -9.78 -8.24 -0.53
N SER A 284 -9.96 -8.47 -1.83
CA SER A 284 -9.88 -9.80 -2.41
C SER A 284 -8.48 -10.40 -2.43
N THR A 285 -7.42 -9.59 -2.51
CA THR A 285 -6.04 -10.03 -2.36
C THR A 285 -5.71 -10.24 -0.89
N LEU A 286 -6.23 -9.36 -0.03
CA LEU A 286 -6.13 -9.47 1.42
C LEU A 286 -7.03 -10.59 1.99
N GLU A 287 -8.15 -10.90 1.33
CA GLU A 287 -9.03 -12.04 1.69
C GLU A 287 -8.27 -13.38 1.76
N GLU A 288 -7.24 -13.58 0.94
CA GLU A 288 -6.43 -14.80 1.05
C GLU A 288 -5.68 -14.87 2.37
N SER A 289 -5.23 -13.73 2.93
CA SER A 289 -4.69 -13.66 4.30
C SER A 289 -5.75 -13.98 5.35
N LEU A 290 -7.00 -13.53 5.15
CA LEU A 290 -8.11 -13.79 6.08
C LEU A 290 -8.50 -15.26 6.19
N PHE A 291 -8.06 -16.09 5.26
CA PHE A 291 -8.40 -17.50 5.23
C PHE A 291 -7.21 -18.42 5.50
N CYS A 292 -6.07 -17.83 5.87
CA CYS A 292 -4.96 -18.59 6.40
C CYS A 292 -5.24 -19.04 7.83
N ASP A 293 -4.66 -20.16 8.23
CA ASP A 293 -4.80 -20.67 9.60
C ASP A 293 -3.92 -19.86 10.57
N ILE A 294 -2.79 -19.33 10.09
CA ILE A 294 -1.81 -18.57 10.87
C ILE A 294 -1.33 -17.38 10.03
N LEU A 295 -1.07 -16.25 10.68
CA LEU A 295 -0.43 -15.08 10.07
C LEU A 295 0.99 -14.90 10.63
N LEU A 296 1.98 -14.74 9.73
CA LEU A 296 3.32 -14.27 10.06
C LEU A 296 3.35 -12.76 9.82
N GLU A 297 3.37 -11.98 10.88
CA GLU A 297 3.49 -10.53 10.79
C GLU A 297 4.96 -10.12 10.77
N VAL A 298 5.44 -9.69 9.60
CA VAL A 298 6.85 -9.37 9.37
C VAL A 298 7.11 -7.90 9.67
N VAL A 299 8.04 -7.66 10.58
CA VAL A 299 8.45 -6.35 11.06
C VAL A 299 9.94 -6.15 10.75
N ASP A 300 10.32 -4.98 10.27
CA ASP A 300 11.73 -4.63 10.07
C ASP A 300 12.38 -4.29 11.42
N ALA A 301 13.32 -5.12 11.88
CA ALA A 301 14.00 -4.95 13.16
C ALA A 301 14.90 -3.70 13.18
N SER A 302 15.29 -3.19 12.02
CA SER A 302 16.14 -1.99 11.89
C SER A 302 15.35 -0.67 11.85
N ASP A 303 14.01 -0.75 11.77
CA ASP A 303 13.15 0.45 11.74
C ASP A 303 12.92 0.97 13.17
N SER A 304 13.33 2.20 13.45
CA SER A 304 13.11 2.84 14.76
C SER A 304 11.62 3.04 15.09
N HIS A 305 10.75 3.02 14.09
CA HIS A 305 9.30 3.19 14.23
C HIS A 305 8.52 1.87 14.08
N TRP A 306 9.17 0.73 14.37
CA TRP A 306 8.59 -0.61 14.22
C TRP A 306 7.23 -0.76 14.92
N GLN A 307 7.03 -0.14 16.11
CA GLN A 307 5.74 -0.17 16.83
C GLN A 307 4.61 0.41 15.98
N HIS A 308 4.81 1.62 15.43
CA HIS A 308 3.80 2.24 14.56
C HIS A 308 3.54 1.43 13.29
N ARG A 309 4.57 0.71 12.78
CA ARG A 309 4.36 -0.20 11.63
C ARG A 309 3.45 -1.37 12.01
N ILE A 310 3.62 -1.92 13.20
CA ILE A 310 2.72 -2.94 13.76
C ILE A 310 1.31 -2.37 13.93
N ASP A 311 1.17 -1.16 14.50
CA ASP A 311 -0.14 -0.53 14.71
C ASP A 311 -0.88 -0.34 13.38
N VAL A 312 -0.22 0.18 12.35
CA VAL A 312 -0.81 0.33 11.00
C VAL A 312 -1.21 -1.02 10.41
N THR A 313 -0.37 -2.05 10.59
CA THR A 313 -0.67 -3.41 10.13
C THR A 313 -1.90 -3.96 10.85
N ASN A 314 -1.95 -3.84 12.17
CA ASN A 314 -3.07 -4.28 12.99
C ASN A 314 -4.37 -3.56 12.63
N ASP A 315 -4.35 -2.24 12.49
CA ASP A 315 -5.52 -1.45 12.07
C ASP A 315 -6.11 -1.93 10.74
N ILE A 316 -5.25 -2.26 9.78
CA ILE A 316 -5.69 -2.77 8.48
C ILE A 316 -6.26 -4.19 8.63
N LEU A 317 -5.56 -5.08 9.36
CA LEU A 317 -6.02 -6.45 9.61
C LEU A 317 -7.36 -6.48 10.35
N ASP A 318 -7.55 -5.60 11.33
CA ASP A 318 -8.80 -5.49 12.09
C ASP A 318 -9.96 -4.97 11.22
N ARG A 319 -9.69 -3.97 10.36
CA ARG A 319 -10.68 -3.46 9.39
C ARG A 319 -11.16 -4.53 8.41
N ILE A 320 -10.28 -5.43 7.99
CA ILE A 320 -10.65 -6.54 7.11
C ILE A 320 -11.20 -7.76 7.88
N GLY A 321 -11.22 -7.74 9.21
CA GLY A 321 -11.77 -8.79 10.06
C GLY A 321 -10.87 -10.01 10.24
N ALA A 322 -9.54 -9.83 10.26
CA ALA A 322 -8.58 -10.90 10.48
C ALA A 322 -8.55 -11.30 11.96
N THR A 323 -8.89 -12.56 12.27
CA THR A 323 -8.95 -13.10 13.64
C THR A 323 -7.97 -14.24 13.91
N GLN A 324 -7.13 -14.58 12.92
CA GLN A 324 -6.18 -15.69 13.02
C GLN A 324 -5.07 -15.41 14.03
N PRO A 325 -4.49 -16.48 14.62
CA PRO A 325 -3.27 -16.38 15.42
C PRO A 325 -2.17 -15.67 14.65
N ARG A 326 -1.47 -14.74 15.30
CA ARG A 326 -0.36 -13.97 14.71
C ARG A 326 0.95 -14.37 15.36
N ILE A 327 1.98 -14.58 14.54
CA ILE A 327 3.35 -14.79 14.97
C ILE A 327 4.16 -13.60 14.46
N TYR A 328 4.75 -12.83 15.37
CA TYR A 328 5.57 -11.67 15.01
C TYR A 328 6.97 -12.10 14.61
N ILE A 329 7.39 -11.71 13.42
CA ILE A 329 8.70 -12.01 12.84
C ILE A 329 9.50 -10.72 12.71
N PHE A 330 10.45 -10.49 13.59
CA PHE A 330 11.37 -9.37 13.49
C PHE A 330 12.50 -9.76 12.55
N ASN A 331 12.37 -9.30 11.32
CA ASN A 331 13.28 -9.59 10.20
C ASN A 331 14.39 -8.53 10.08
N GLN A 332 15.40 -8.81 9.24
CA GLN A 332 16.52 -7.91 8.94
C GLN A 332 17.45 -7.66 10.14
N ILE A 333 17.60 -8.65 11.03
CA ILE A 333 18.53 -8.55 12.17
C ILE A 333 19.98 -8.40 11.74
N ASP A 334 20.31 -8.72 10.49
CA ASP A 334 21.61 -8.48 9.87
C ASP A 334 21.98 -7.00 9.70
N LYS A 335 20.99 -6.10 9.84
CA LYS A 335 21.19 -4.64 9.75
C LYS A 335 21.45 -3.97 11.09
N ILE A 336 21.24 -4.65 12.20
CA ILE A 336 21.39 -4.11 13.55
C ILE A 336 22.55 -4.76 14.30
N SER A 337 23.12 -4.03 15.26
CA SER A 337 24.19 -4.55 16.11
C SER A 337 23.68 -5.54 17.15
N ALA A 338 24.56 -6.37 17.68
CA ALA A 338 24.23 -7.31 18.75
C ALA A 338 23.68 -6.60 20.02
N LYS A 339 24.09 -5.36 20.27
CA LYS A 339 23.59 -4.53 21.38
C LYS A 339 22.15 -4.12 21.13
N GLU A 340 21.86 -3.57 19.96
CA GLU A 340 20.50 -3.18 19.55
C GLU A 340 19.55 -4.37 19.53
N LEU A 341 19.98 -5.52 19.02
CA LEU A 341 19.20 -6.76 19.06
C LEU A 341 18.87 -7.19 20.48
N LYS A 342 19.82 -7.06 21.43
CA LYS A 342 19.58 -7.39 22.82
C LYS A 342 18.57 -6.44 23.48
N GLU A 343 18.61 -5.16 23.14
CA GLU A 343 17.64 -4.16 23.61
C GLU A 343 16.27 -4.44 23.01
N LEU A 344 16.21 -4.66 21.70
CA LEU A 344 14.97 -4.96 20.98
C LEU A 344 14.28 -6.20 21.58
N LYS A 345 15.01 -7.28 21.86
CA LYS A 345 14.49 -8.49 22.52
C LYS A 345 13.86 -8.23 23.90
N LYS A 346 14.31 -7.19 24.62
CA LYS A 346 13.74 -6.83 25.92
C LYS A 346 12.42 -6.09 25.78
N ILE A 347 12.37 -5.09 24.86
CA ILE A 347 11.20 -4.22 24.69
C ILE A 347 10.07 -4.90 23.91
N THR A 348 10.39 -5.91 23.09
CA THR A 348 9.39 -6.65 22.29
C THR A 348 8.90 -7.93 22.96
N LYS A 349 9.23 -8.17 24.25
CA LYS A 349 8.91 -9.41 24.97
C LYS A 349 7.41 -9.75 24.96
N GLU A 350 6.55 -8.74 24.99
CA GLU A 350 5.09 -8.91 24.97
C GLU A 350 4.58 -9.57 23.70
N TYR A 351 5.26 -9.33 22.55
CA TYR A 351 4.91 -9.91 21.24
C TYR A 351 5.44 -11.34 21.08
N SER A 352 6.31 -11.83 22.00
CA SER A 352 6.98 -13.13 21.87
C SER A 352 7.58 -13.40 20.48
N PRO A 353 8.35 -12.46 19.89
CA PRO A 353 8.70 -12.49 18.48
C PRO A 353 9.81 -13.47 18.17
N ILE A 354 9.83 -13.94 16.91
CA ILE A 354 10.96 -14.67 16.33
C ILE A 354 11.85 -13.66 15.59
N PHE A 355 13.14 -13.66 15.92
CA PHE A 355 14.14 -12.79 15.30
C PHE A 355 14.86 -13.52 14.17
N VAL A 356 14.84 -12.95 12.96
CA VAL A 356 15.40 -13.60 11.77
C VAL A 356 16.11 -12.62 10.84
N SER A 357 17.00 -13.15 10.01
CA SER A 357 17.43 -12.51 8.78
C SER A 357 17.03 -13.40 7.61
N ALA A 358 15.98 -13.02 6.90
CA ALA A 358 15.55 -13.74 5.72
C ALA A 358 16.63 -13.70 4.59
N LYS A 359 17.55 -12.74 4.64
CA LYS A 359 18.65 -12.59 3.69
C LYS A 359 19.76 -13.59 3.96
N THR A 360 20.15 -13.80 5.19
CA THR A 360 21.25 -14.70 5.59
C THR A 360 20.77 -16.11 5.91
N GLY A 361 19.46 -16.29 6.14
CA GLY A 361 18.88 -17.56 6.60
C GLY A 361 18.88 -17.73 8.12
N GLU A 362 19.46 -16.79 8.89
CA GLU A 362 19.51 -16.86 10.34
C GLU A 362 18.10 -16.85 10.95
N GLY A 363 17.82 -17.79 11.82
CA GLY A 363 16.55 -17.88 12.57
C GLY A 363 15.36 -18.48 11.80
N ILE A 364 15.49 -18.78 10.51
CA ILE A 364 14.39 -19.32 9.68
C ILE A 364 13.86 -20.65 10.22
N GLU A 365 14.72 -21.49 10.76
CA GLU A 365 14.36 -22.76 11.37
C GLU A 365 13.43 -22.62 12.58
N TYR A 366 13.51 -21.51 13.34
CA TYR A 366 12.59 -21.26 14.44
C TYR A 366 11.17 -20.98 13.94
N ILE A 367 11.02 -20.30 12.80
CA ILE A 367 9.70 -20.08 12.16
C ILE A 367 9.10 -21.44 11.81
N LYS A 368 9.87 -22.31 11.14
CA LYS A 368 9.40 -23.64 10.74
C LYS A 368 8.93 -24.46 11.97
N LYS A 369 9.69 -24.45 13.05
CA LYS A 369 9.33 -25.14 14.32
C LYS A 369 8.04 -24.60 14.97
N HIS A 370 7.68 -23.35 14.75
CA HIS A 370 6.45 -22.77 15.28
C HIS A 370 5.24 -23.04 14.38
N ILE A 371 5.47 -23.34 13.10
CA ILE A 371 4.42 -23.65 12.15
C ILE A 371 4.09 -25.16 12.15
N LEU A 372 5.10 -26.01 12.39
CA LEU A 372 4.95 -27.48 12.49
C LEU A 372 4.31 -27.87 13.80
#